data_346ba03f68ffc28b9afc69a560d574bb
#
_entry.id   346ba03f68ffc28b9afc69a560d574bb
#
_cell.length_a   1.000
_cell.length_b   1.000
_cell.length_c   1.000
_cell.angle_alpha   90.00
_cell.angle_beta   90.00
_cell.angle_gamma   90.00
#
_symmetry.space_group_name_H-M   'P 1'
#
loop_
_entity.id
_entity.type
_entity.pdbx_description
1 polymer ?
#
loop_
_entity_poly.entity_id
_entity_poly.type
_entity_poly.pdbx_seq_one_letter_code
_entity_poly.pdbx_strand_id
1 'polypeptide(L)'
;SLRTELTDSNYKHKHLYQLTMKKYYLLSLISASLIGATCIQCTSPKQKSGENTLPQKSELFVSLPDYCPTPDGMAIAPNGDLILACPNFADITQPACLMRITKDGAVSKWLDVPVLEETGWASPMGLAFNEEGDLFISDNQGWSGAEKAKNKGRVLRLKFENDQLKETITVASGMEHPNGIRIRNGKLYVTQ
;
A
#
# COMPACT_ATOMS: atom_id res chain seq x y z
N SER A 1 -21.12 -12.32 -1.89
CA SER A 1 -20.88 -13.23 -0.77
C SER A 1 -19.37 -13.23 -0.52
N LEU A 2 -18.94 -12.49 0.51
CA LEU A 2 -17.57 -12.52 1.04
C LEU A 2 -17.39 -13.84 1.81
N ARG A 3 -16.53 -14.71 1.32
CA ARG A 3 -16.11 -15.88 2.08
C ARG A 3 -14.79 -15.52 2.75
N THR A 4 -14.83 -15.29 4.04
CA THR A 4 -13.68 -15.24 4.92
C THR A 4 -13.36 -16.68 5.29
N GLU A 5 -12.29 -17.27 4.73
CA GLU A 5 -11.79 -18.55 5.22
C GLU A 5 -10.82 -18.26 6.37
N LEU A 6 -11.32 -18.45 7.58
CA LEU A 6 -10.50 -18.51 8.79
C LEU A 6 -9.99 -19.95 8.93
N THR A 7 -8.71 -20.18 8.75
CA THR A 7 -8.07 -21.41 9.21
C THR A 7 -7.51 -21.17 10.59
N ASP A 8 -8.17 -21.78 11.56
CA ASP A 8 -7.77 -21.78 12.97
C ASP A 8 -6.57 -22.72 13.16
N SER A 9 -5.44 -22.17 13.56
CA SER A 9 -4.30 -22.95 14.04
C SER A 9 -3.59 -22.14 15.11
N ASN A 10 -3.66 -22.65 16.35
CA ASN A 10 -3.06 -22.12 17.56
C ASN A 10 -1.52 -22.00 17.46
N TYR A 11 -1.05 -20.90 16.92
CA TYR A 11 0.32 -20.41 17.10
C TYR A 11 0.31 -18.87 17.07
N LYS A 12 1.01 -18.23 18.03
CA LYS A 12 1.26 -16.78 18.04
C LYS A 12 2.09 -16.38 16.82
N HIS A 13 1.47 -16.22 15.66
CA HIS A 13 2.11 -15.77 14.45
C HIS A 13 1.39 -14.55 13.87
N LYS A 14 2.18 -13.62 13.39
CA LYS A 14 1.71 -12.47 12.61
C LYS A 14 0.85 -12.97 11.44
N HIS A 15 -0.41 -12.54 11.37
CA HIS A 15 -1.35 -12.99 10.35
C HIS A 15 -1.22 -12.18 9.06
N LEU A 16 -1.23 -12.87 7.92
CA LEU A 16 -1.32 -12.28 6.60
C LEU A 16 -2.76 -12.44 6.07
N TYR A 17 -3.48 -11.35 5.85
CA TYR A 17 -4.84 -11.38 5.31
C TYR A 17 -4.82 -11.15 3.79
N GLN A 18 -5.59 -11.97 3.07
CA GLN A 18 -5.76 -11.87 1.63
C GLN A 18 -7.19 -11.48 1.29
N LEU A 19 -7.37 -10.36 0.61
CA LEU A 19 -8.64 -9.90 0.07
C LEU A 19 -8.65 -10.11 -1.44
N THR A 20 -9.68 -10.77 -1.99
CA THR A 20 -9.82 -11.01 -3.42
C THR A 20 -10.80 -9.99 -4.02
N MET A 21 -10.31 -9.15 -4.92
CA MET A 21 -11.15 -8.22 -5.67
C MET A 21 -11.79 -8.95 -6.88
N LYS A 22 -13.12 -8.84 -7.04
CA LYS A 22 -13.82 -9.39 -8.21
C LYS A 22 -13.55 -8.51 -9.44
N LYS A 23 -12.88 -9.06 -10.44
CA LYS A 23 -12.80 -8.50 -11.80
C LYS A 23 -14.01 -9.01 -12.62
N TYR A 24 -14.78 -8.11 -13.18
CA TYR A 24 -15.77 -8.47 -14.17
C TYR A 24 -15.07 -8.59 -15.54
N TYR A 25 -15.01 -9.81 -16.08
CA TYR A 25 -14.53 -10.03 -17.44
C TYR A 25 -15.72 -10.05 -18.40
N LEU A 26 -15.66 -9.20 -19.40
CA LEU A 26 -16.50 -9.30 -20.59
C LEU A 26 -15.85 -10.35 -21.51
N LEU A 27 -16.55 -11.48 -21.75
CA LEU A 27 -16.11 -12.49 -22.70
C LEU A 27 -16.23 -11.95 -24.12
N SER A 28 -15.12 -11.84 -24.84
CA SER A 28 -15.11 -11.84 -26.30
C SER A 28 -14.50 -13.15 -26.79
N LEU A 29 -15.33 -14.00 -27.37
CA LEU A 29 -14.95 -15.19 -28.12
C LEU A 29 -14.26 -14.78 -29.42
N ILE A 30 -13.02 -15.19 -29.66
CA ILE A 30 -12.45 -15.29 -30.99
C ILE A 30 -11.73 -16.65 -31.12
N SER A 31 -12.09 -17.28 -32.20
CA SER A 31 -11.83 -18.62 -32.70
C SER A 31 -10.37 -19.03 -32.88
N ALA A 32 -10.21 -20.34 -32.79
CA ALA A 32 -9.00 -21.13 -33.07
C ALA A 32 -8.47 -20.99 -34.50
N SER A 33 -7.13 -21.07 -34.65
CA SER A 33 -6.48 -21.64 -35.84
C SER A 33 -5.16 -22.28 -35.44
N LEU A 34 -5.01 -23.54 -35.81
CA LEU A 34 -3.79 -24.36 -35.77
C LEU A 34 -2.62 -23.66 -36.50
N ILE A 35 -1.38 -23.93 -36.07
CA ILE A 35 -0.25 -24.39 -36.89
C ILE A 35 1.05 -24.42 -36.05
N GLY A 36 1.77 -25.56 -36.13
CA GLY A 36 3.21 -25.59 -36.15
C GLY A 36 3.98 -25.70 -34.84
N ALA A 37 4.29 -26.93 -34.44
CA ALA A 37 5.33 -27.19 -33.44
C ALA A 37 6.71 -26.85 -34.03
N THR A 38 7.31 -25.74 -33.56
CA THR A 38 8.75 -25.54 -33.65
C THR A 38 9.31 -25.53 -32.24
N CYS A 39 10.12 -26.53 -31.91
CA CYS A 39 10.90 -26.57 -30.68
C CYS A 39 11.88 -25.38 -30.66
N ILE A 40 11.47 -24.27 -30.05
CA ILE A 40 12.40 -23.22 -29.67
C ILE A 40 13.08 -23.70 -28.40
N GLN A 41 14.33 -24.13 -28.49
CA GLN A 41 15.19 -24.32 -27.35
C GLN A 41 15.26 -22.96 -26.62
N CYS A 42 14.59 -22.86 -25.47
CA CYS A 42 14.79 -21.78 -24.54
C CYS A 42 16.22 -21.84 -23.99
N THR A 43 17.15 -21.22 -24.70
CA THR A 43 18.41 -20.85 -24.07
C THR A 43 18.09 -19.80 -23.03
N SER A 44 18.07 -20.19 -21.76
CA SER A 44 18.03 -19.25 -20.65
C SER A 44 19.11 -18.18 -20.88
N PRO A 45 18.79 -16.89 -20.84
CA PRO A 45 19.82 -15.87 -20.92
C PRO A 45 20.81 -16.15 -19.79
N LYS A 46 22.10 -16.38 -20.15
CA LYS A 46 23.17 -16.45 -19.17
C LYS A 46 23.06 -15.17 -18.34
N GLN A 47 22.62 -15.32 -17.09
CA GLN A 47 22.68 -14.26 -16.09
C GLN A 47 24.14 -13.84 -16.03
N LYS A 48 24.45 -12.65 -16.56
CA LYS A 48 25.77 -12.06 -16.37
C LYS A 48 26.01 -12.05 -14.87
N SER A 49 27.05 -12.78 -14.43
CA SER A 49 27.51 -12.72 -13.06
C SER A 49 27.68 -11.25 -12.71
N GLY A 50 26.79 -10.75 -11.84
CA GLY A 50 26.83 -9.35 -11.44
C GLY A 50 28.22 -9.05 -10.91
N GLU A 51 28.83 -8.03 -11.44
CA GLU A 51 29.97 -7.41 -10.83
C GLU A 51 29.63 -7.24 -9.35
N ASN A 52 30.49 -7.72 -8.46
CA ASN A 52 30.36 -7.57 -7.02
C ASN A 52 30.55 -6.08 -6.71
N THR A 53 29.51 -5.29 -6.97
CA THR A 53 29.51 -3.87 -6.61
C THR A 53 29.44 -3.82 -5.10
N LEU A 54 30.46 -3.23 -4.48
CA LEU A 54 30.46 -2.93 -3.06
C LEU A 54 29.15 -2.20 -2.70
N PRO A 55 28.60 -2.41 -1.49
CA PRO A 55 27.40 -1.71 -1.06
C PRO A 55 27.56 -0.20 -1.32
N GLN A 56 26.63 0.37 -2.08
CA GLN A 56 26.65 1.81 -2.33
C GLN A 56 26.38 2.55 -1.03
N LYS A 57 27.12 3.63 -0.80
CA LYS A 57 26.87 4.53 0.33
C LYS A 57 25.50 5.19 0.10
N SER A 58 24.66 5.19 1.14
CA SER A 58 23.41 5.93 1.10
C SER A 58 23.65 7.43 1.04
N GLU A 59 22.88 8.14 0.25
CA GLU A 59 22.88 9.59 0.14
C GLU A 59 21.54 10.15 0.58
N LEU A 60 21.56 11.33 1.20
CA LEU A 60 20.33 12.02 1.55
C LEU A 60 19.66 12.51 0.26
N PHE A 61 18.46 12.01 -0.01
CA PHE A 61 17.68 12.44 -1.16
C PHE A 61 16.96 13.76 -0.89
N VAL A 62 16.24 13.85 0.24
CA VAL A 62 15.46 15.03 0.61
C VAL A 62 15.23 15.07 2.12
N SER A 63 15.12 16.28 2.69
CA SER A 63 14.69 16.49 4.07
C SER A 63 13.20 16.76 4.13
N LEU A 64 12.52 16.17 5.11
CA LEU A 64 11.10 16.38 5.34
C LEU A 64 10.88 17.62 6.23
N PRO A 65 9.73 18.31 6.09
CA PRO A 65 9.40 19.44 6.94
C PRO A 65 8.99 18.99 8.36
N ASP A 66 9.08 19.90 9.33
CA ASP A 66 8.81 19.64 10.76
C ASP A 66 7.41 19.10 11.04
N TYR A 67 6.44 19.41 10.20
CA TYR A 67 5.07 18.87 10.32
C TYR A 67 4.92 17.41 9.84
N CYS A 68 6.00 16.75 9.45
CA CYS A 68 6.06 15.31 9.18
C CYS A 68 7.15 14.66 10.04
N PRO A 69 7.01 14.68 11.39
CA PRO A 69 8.07 14.23 12.29
C PRO A 69 8.25 12.71 12.33
N THR A 70 7.24 11.95 11.89
CA THR A 70 7.29 10.48 11.93
C THR A 70 6.83 9.90 10.59
N PRO A 71 7.70 9.85 9.57
CA PRO A 71 7.39 9.16 8.31
C PRO A 71 7.41 7.64 8.50
N ASP A 72 6.60 6.92 7.71
CA ASP A 72 6.53 5.45 7.69
C ASP A 72 6.59 4.90 6.27
N GLY A 73 5.53 4.28 5.77
CA GLY A 73 5.50 3.61 4.48
C GLY A 73 5.49 4.57 3.28
N MET A 74 5.99 4.08 2.15
CA MET A 74 6.02 4.85 0.92
C MET A 74 5.61 4.02 -0.29
N ALA A 75 5.09 4.68 -1.33
CA ALA A 75 4.76 4.08 -2.62
C ALA A 75 5.07 5.04 -3.76
N ILE A 76 5.39 4.50 -4.93
CA ILE A 76 5.54 5.28 -6.16
C ILE A 76 4.16 5.42 -6.81
N ALA A 77 3.73 6.65 -7.02
CA ALA A 77 2.49 6.98 -7.71
C ALA A 77 2.60 6.70 -9.23
N PRO A 78 1.46 6.58 -9.96
CA PRO A 78 1.49 6.33 -11.40
C PRO A 78 2.27 7.37 -12.22
N ASN A 79 2.31 8.62 -11.78
CA ASN A 79 3.09 9.70 -12.40
C ASN A 79 4.60 9.64 -12.05
N GLY A 80 4.99 8.73 -11.15
CA GLY A 80 6.37 8.51 -10.70
C GLY A 80 6.81 9.35 -9.51
N ASP A 81 5.92 10.14 -8.90
CA ASP A 81 6.17 10.80 -7.62
C ASP A 81 6.19 9.78 -6.49
N LEU A 82 6.94 10.07 -5.44
CA LEU A 82 6.96 9.27 -4.23
C LEU A 82 5.90 9.81 -3.26
N ILE A 83 5.00 8.94 -2.81
CA ILE A 83 4.03 9.25 -1.77
C ILE A 83 4.51 8.61 -0.47
N LEU A 84 4.54 9.41 0.59
CA LEU A 84 5.04 9.03 1.91
C LEU A 84 3.94 9.18 2.94
N ALA A 85 3.70 8.16 3.75
CA ALA A 85 2.78 8.20 4.89
C ALA A 85 3.46 8.87 6.08
N CYS A 86 2.76 9.81 6.72
CA CYS A 86 3.20 10.47 7.94
C CYS A 86 2.11 10.30 9.02
N PRO A 87 2.18 9.22 9.83
CA PRO A 87 1.26 9.02 10.96
C PRO A 87 1.50 10.00 12.12
N ASN A 88 2.69 10.63 12.16
CA ASN A 88 3.06 11.67 13.12
C ASN A 88 3.01 11.26 14.61
N PHE A 89 3.37 10.00 14.91
CA PHE A 89 3.39 9.48 16.29
C PHE A 89 4.29 10.26 17.26
N ALA A 90 5.36 10.90 16.76
CA ALA A 90 6.27 11.67 17.59
C ALA A 90 5.68 12.99 18.05
N ASP A 91 4.73 13.53 17.30
CA ASP A 91 3.98 14.75 17.63
C ASP A 91 2.53 14.63 17.18
N ILE A 92 1.66 14.19 18.08
CA ILE A 92 0.23 13.97 17.81
C ILE A 92 -0.57 15.28 17.63
N THR A 93 0.05 16.44 17.83
CA THR A 93 -0.57 17.74 17.50
C THR A 93 -0.54 18.00 15.99
N GLN A 94 0.33 17.30 15.25
CA GLN A 94 0.38 17.34 13.80
C GLN A 94 -0.59 16.32 13.20
N PRO A 95 -1.51 16.72 12.33
CA PRO A 95 -2.42 15.80 11.66
C PRO A 95 -1.65 14.76 10.85
N ALA A 96 -2.11 13.51 10.88
CA ALA A 96 -1.58 12.48 10.00
C ALA A 96 -1.87 12.83 8.53
N CYS A 97 -0.86 12.77 7.70
CA CYS A 97 -0.95 13.21 6.31
C CYS A 97 -0.20 12.29 5.35
N LEU A 98 -0.43 12.49 4.07
CA LEU A 98 0.43 11.99 3.00
C LEU A 98 1.25 13.13 2.42
N MET A 99 2.55 12.89 2.26
CA MET A 99 3.47 13.79 1.59
C MET A 99 3.68 13.34 0.16
N ARG A 100 3.87 14.29 -0.76
CA ARG A 100 4.32 14.05 -2.12
C ARG A 100 5.76 14.56 -2.26
N ILE A 101 6.61 13.73 -2.81
CA ILE A 101 7.98 14.07 -3.18
C ILE A 101 8.10 13.84 -4.68
N THR A 102 8.31 14.90 -5.44
CA THR A 102 8.44 14.83 -6.88
C THR A 102 9.79 14.23 -7.30
N LYS A 103 9.95 13.85 -8.56
CA LYS A 103 11.20 13.25 -9.08
C LYS A 103 12.41 14.16 -8.94
N ASP A 104 12.20 15.46 -8.92
CA ASP A 104 13.23 16.50 -8.72
C ASP A 104 13.44 16.89 -7.25
N GLY A 105 12.77 16.18 -6.32
CA GLY A 105 12.96 16.36 -4.88
C GLY A 105 12.12 17.47 -4.24
N ALA A 106 11.15 18.06 -4.94
CA ALA A 106 10.22 19.00 -4.31
C ALA A 106 9.27 18.25 -3.34
N VAL A 107 9.17 18.74 -2.11
CA VAL A 107 8.36 18.14 -1.03
C VAL A 107 7.15 19.00 -0.74
N SER A 108 5.97 18.39 -0.66
CA SER A 108 4.73 19.07 -0.29
C SER A 108 3.78 18.12 0.44
N LYS A 109 2.92 18.68 1.29
CA LYS A 109 1.78 17.92 1.80
C LYS A 109 0.80 17.69 0.66
N TRP A 110 0.44 16.42 0.43
CA TRP A 110 -0.51 16.06 -0.62
C TRP A 110 -1.94 16.07 -0.12
N LEU A 111 -2.21 15.38 1.00
CA LEU A 111 -3.54 15.38 1.62
C LEU A 111 -3.46 14.99 3.11
N ASP A 112 -4.49 15.36 3.87
CA ASP A 112 -4.72 14.85 5.21
C ASP A 112 -5.47 13.50 5.12
N VAL A 113 -5.03 12.53 5.94
CA VAL A 113 -5.69 11.21 5.94
C VAL A 113 -7.00 11.29 6.72
N PRO A 114 -8.13 10.78 6.16
CA PRO A 114 -9.41 10.83 6.84
C PRO A 114 -9.38 10.16 8.22
N VAL A 115 -9.72 10.94 9.24
CA VAL A 115 -9.78 10.50 10.64
C VAL A 115 -10.86 9.44 10.83
N LEU A 116 -10.62 8.45 11.68
CA LEU A 116 -11.67 7.56 12.18
C LEU A 116 -12.36 8.22 13.36
N GLU A 117 -13.66 8.47 13.26
CA GLU A 117 -14.43 9.25 14.22
C GLU A 117 -14.37 8.64 15.64
N GLU A 118 -14.48 7.31 15.76
CA GLU A 118 -14.49 6.62 17.05
C GLU A 118 -13.17 6.76 17.82
N THR A 119 -12.05 6.91 17.14
CA THR A 119 -10.74 7.08 17.76
C THR A 119 -10.30 8.52 17.84
N GLY A 120 -10.69 9.34 16.87
CA GLY A 120 -10.32 10.73 16.74
C GLY A 120 -8.99 10.97 16.02
N TRP A 121 -8.42 9.94 15.36
CA TRP A 121 -7.17 10.06 14.60
C TRP A 121 -7.14 9.20 13.34
N ALA A 122 -6.11 9.39 12.53
CA ALA A 122 -5.67 8.50 11.47
C ALA A 122 -4.19 8.13 11.71
N SER A 123 -3.78 6.96 11.23
CA SER A 123 -2.40 6.47 11.38
C SER A 123 -1.98 5.71 10.13
N PRO A 124 -1.74 6.41 9.01
CA PRO A 124 -1.33 5.79 7.76
C PRO A 124 0.07 5.17 7.92
N MET A 125 0.18 3.87 7.59
CA MET A 125 1.42 3.11 7.63
C MET A 125 1.84 2.73 6.21
N GLY A 126 1.52 1.53 5.75
CA GLY A 126 1.83 1.06 4.41
C GLY A 126 0.95 1.70 3.33
N LEU A 127 1.56 1.88 2.17
CA LEU A 127 0.92 2.46 0.97
C LEU A 127 1.09 1.52 -0.22
N ALA A 128 0.06 1.39 -1.07
CA ALA A 128 0.16 0.68 -2.34
C ALA A 128 -0.82 1.25 -3.36
N PHE A 129 -0.35 1.53 -4.59
CA PHE A 129 -1.22 1.85 -5.71
C PHE A 129 -1.66 0.57 -6.44
N ASN A 130 -2.89 0.56 -6.93
CA ASN A 130 -3.35 -0.45 -7.88
C ASN A 130 -3.09 -0.01 -9.34
N GLU A 131 -3.46 -0.86 -10.30
CA GLU A 131 -3.29 -0.60 -11.73
C GLU A 131 -4.19 0.55 -12.22
N GLU A 132 -5.29 0.82 -11.53
CA GLU A 132 -6.23 1.91 -11.83
C GLU A 132 -5.76 3.27 -11.25
N GLY A 133 -4.69 3.29 -10.45
CA GLY A 133 -4.16 4.50 -9.81
C GLY A 133 -4.80 4.85 -8.48
N ASP A 134 -5.65 3.98 -7.92
CA ASP A 134 -6.19 4.18 -6.58
C ASP A 134 -5.15 3.83 -5.52
N LEU A 135 -5.07 4.62 -4.47
CA LEU A 135 -4.17 4.40 -3.36
C LEU A 135 -4.84 3.62 -2.24
N PHE A 136 -4.19 2.55 -1.80
CA PHE A 136 -4.58 1.79 -0.62
C PHE A 136 -3.65 2.13 0.54
N ILE A 137 -4.23 2.34 1.72
CA ILE A 137 -3.54 2.73 2.95
C ILE A 137 -3.90 1.74 4.06
N SER A 138 -2.91 1.17 4.73
CA SER A 138 -3.13 0.55 6.03
C SER A 138 -3.15 1.64 7.11
N ASP A 139 -4.27 1.77 7.80
CA ASP A 139 -4.49 2.76 8.85
C ASP A 139 -4.46 2.07 10.22
N ASN A 140 -3.32 2.21 10.92
CA ASN A 140 -3.05 1.55 12.19
C ASN A 140 -3.63 2.33 13.34
N GLN A 141 -4.85 2.02 13.71
CA GLN A 141 -5.54 2.68 14.82
C GLN A 141 -5.01 2.27 16.21
N GLY A 142 -4.43 1.07 16.31
CA GLY A 142 -4.02 0.45 17.58
C GLY A 142 -2.68 0.94 18.15
N TRP A 143 -1.93 1.79 17.45
CA TRP A 143 -0.57 2.21 17.82
C TRP A 143 -0.46 2.82 19.24
N SER A 144 -1.49 3.52 19.70
CA SER A 144 -1.51 4.20 21.01
C SER A 144 -1.75 3.23 22.18
N GLY A 145 -2.19 1.98 21.93
CA GLY A 145 -2.63 1.03 22.95
C GLY A 145 -3.93 1.43 23.66
N ALA A 146 -4.60 2.50 23.23
CA ALA A 146 -5.85 2.94 23.82
C ALA A 146 -6.97 1.91 23.59
N GLU A 147 -7.76 1.58 24.61
CA GLU A 147 -8.84 0.57 24.52
C GLU A 147 -9.84 0.91 23.39
N LYS A 148 -10.18 2.20 23.21
CA LYS A 148 -11.07 2.64 22.13
C LYS A 148 -10.54 2.35 20.72
N ALA A 149 -9.25 2.11 20.58
CA ALA A 149 -8.58 1.83 19.31
C ALA A 149 -8.40 0.33 19.02
N LYS A 150 -8.70 -0.54 19.99
CA LYS A 150 -8.55 -1.98 19.87
C LYS A 150 -9.40 -2.52 18.73
N ASN A 151 -8.75 -3.26 17.82
CA ASN A 151 -9.38 -3.82 16.62
C ASN A 151 -10.07 -2.77 15.72
N LYS A 152 -9.60 -1.51 15.76
CA LYS A 152 -10.11 -0.42 14.91
C LYS A 152 -9.25 -0.17 13.66
N GLY A 153 -8.14 -0.90 13.53
CA GLY A 153 -7.31 -0.86 12.32
C GLY A 153 -8.14 -1.16 11.07
N ARG A 154 -7.85 -0.45 9.99
CA ARG A 154 -8.61 -0.53 8.74
C ARG A 154 -7.70 -0.39 7.52
N VAL A 155 -8.23 -0.74 6.36
CA VAL A 155 -7.63 -0.41 5.07
C VAL A 155 -8.55 0.56 4.33
N LEU A 156 -7.99 1.68 3.92
CA LEU A 156 -8.66 2.67 3.10
C LEU A 156 -8.26 2.49 1.63
N ARG A 157 -9.21 2.73 0.71
CA ARG A 157 -8.97 2.94 -0.71
C ARG A 157 -9.35 4.38 -1.04
N LEU A 158 -8.40 5.13 -1.56
CA LEU A 158 -8.56 6.51 -2.01
C LEU A 158 -8.61 6.51 -3.54
N LYS A 159 -9.69 7.05 -4.09
CA LYS A 159 -9.85 7.21 -5.54
C LYS A 159 -9.59 8.65 -5.94
N PHE A 160 -8.84 8.82 -7.01
CA PHE A 160 -8.46 10.12 -7.53
C PHE A 160 -9.01 10.36 -8.94
N GLU A 161 -9.33 11.60 -9.23
CA GLU A 161 -9.63 12.09 -10.56
C GLU A 161 -8.93 13.43 -10.75
N ASN A 162 -8.10 13.54 -11.79
CA ASN A 162 -7.27 14.74 -12.03
C ASN A 162 -6.46 15.17 -10.80
N ASP A 163 -5.85 14.18 -10.12
CA ASP A 163 -5.04 14.37 -8.89
C ASP A 163 -5.83 14.89 -7.67
N GLN A 164 -7.14 14.91 -7.74
CA GLN A 164 -8.02 15.28 -6.64
C GLN A 164 -8.68 14.06 -6.02
N LEU A 165 -8.64 13.96 -4.69
CA LEU A 165 -9.36 12.91 -3.96
C LEU A 165 -10.86 13.06 -4.20
N LYS A 166 -11.50 12.02 -4.74
CA LYS A 166 -12.95 11.96 -5.03
C LYS A 166 -13.72 11.10 -4.05
N GLU A 167 -13.12 9.99 -3.65
CA GLU A 167 -13.81 9.02 -2.80
C GLU A 167 -12.84 8.34 -1.85
N THR A 168 -13.27 8.13 -0.61
CA THR A 168 -12.58 7.31 0.39
C THR A 168 -13.47 6.15 0.78
N ILE A 169 -12.96 4.92 0.64
CA ILE A 169 -13.70 3.69 0.92
C ILE A 169 -12.93 2.89 1.98
N THR A 170 -13.59 2.48 3.06
CA THR A 170 -13.05 1.46 3.96
C THR A 170 -13.26 0.08 3.33
N VAL A 171 -12.18 -0.57 2.89
CA VAL A 171 -12.24 -1.88 2.21
C VAL A 171 -12.06 -3.06 3.16
N ALA A 172 -11.48 -2.82 4.33
CA ALA A 172 -11.36 -3.78 5.43
C ALA A 172 -11.28 -3.04 6.77
N SER A 173 -11.74 -3.67 7.83
CA SER A 173 -11.72 -3.15 9.21
C SER A 173 -11.61 -4.30 10.21
N GLY A 174 -11.51 -3.97 11.50
CA GLY A 174 -11.42 -4.97 12.57
C GLY A 174 -10.01 -5.51 12.78
N MET A 175 -8.99 -4.83 12.26
CA MET A 175 -7.58 -5.21 12.40
C MET A 175 -6.98 -4.64 13.69
N GLU A 176 -5.99 -5.33 14.26
CA GLU A 176 -5.28 -4.79 15.43
C GLU A 176 -4.27 -3.71 15.02
N HIS A 177 -3.24 -4.11 14.27
CA HIS A 177 -2.11 -3.26 13.89
C HIS A 177 -1.76 -3.42 12.41
N PRO A 178 -2.66 -3.09 11.46
CA PRO A 178 -2.33 -3.18 10.05
C PRO A 178 -1.14 -2.25 9.73
N ASN A 179 -0.14 -2.79 9.04
CA ASN A 179 1.11 -2.09 8.77
C ASN A 179 1.47 -2.19 7.28
N GLY A 180 2.27 -3.17 6.88
CA GLY A 180 2.68 -3.34 5.49
C GLY A 180 1.49 -3.69 4.59
N ILE A 181 1.45 -3.10 3.40
CA ILE A 181 0.40 -3.36 2.40
C ILE A 181 1.03 -3.57 1.01
N ARG A 182 0.49 -4.52 0.26
CA ARG A 182 0.94 -4.80 -1.10
C ARG A 182 -0.22 -5.26 -1.97
N ILE A 183 -0.21 -4.85 -3.23
CA ILE A 183 -1.13 -5.34 -4.26
C ILE A 183 -0.35 -6.19 -5.26
N ARG A 184 -0.86 -7.39 -5.55
CA ARG A 184 -0.30 -8.28 -6.57
C ARG A 184 -1.40 -9.10 -7.20
N ASN A 185 -1.46 -9.12 -8.53
CA ASN A 185 -2.45 -9.89 -9.31
C ASN A 185 -3.90 -9.63 -8.84
N GLY A 186 -4.26 -8.37 -8.61
CA GLY A 186 -5.59 -7.96 -8.16
C GLY A 186 -5.95 -8.38 -6.72
N LYS A 187 -4.96 -8.84 -5.94
CA LYS A 187 -5.12 -9.21 -4.52
C LYS A 187 -4.39 -8.23 -3.64
N LEU A 188 -5.02 -7.88 -2.52
CA LEU A 188 -4.47 -7.04 -1.48
C LEU A 188 -3.93 -7.91 -0.34
N TYR A 189 -2.69 -7.66 0.06
CA TYR A 189 -2.00 -8.32 1.18
C TYR A 189 -1.70 -7.27 2.24
N VAL A 190 -2.05 -7.55 3.48
CA VAL A 190 -1.83 -6.66 4.62
C VAL A 190 -1.20 -7.45 5.75
N THR A 191 -0.15 -6.92 6.36
CA THR A 191 0.43 -7.48 7.60
C THR A 191 -0.21 -6.81 8.82
N GLN A 192 -0.36 -7.54 9.88
CA GLN A 192 -0.77 -7.04 11.19
C GLN A 192 -0.14 -7.82 12.34
#